data_b2cd3d905b1bca74cc95eb6e699d86f9
#
_entry.id   b2cd3d905b1bca74cc95eb6e699d86f9
#
_cell.length_a   1.000
_cell.length_b   1.000
_cell.length_c   1.000
_cell.angle_alpha   90.00
_cell.angle_beta   90.00
_cell.angle_gamma   90.00
#
_symmetry.space_group_name_H-M   'P 1'
#
loop_
_entity.id
_entity.type
_entity.pdbx_description
1 polymer ?
#
loop_
_entity_poly.entity_id
_entity_poly.type
_entity_poly.pdbx_seq_one_letter_code
_entity_poly.pdbx_strand_id
1 'polypeptide(L)'
;PFDEGSITVDGSVQLRPGRTPPERALGALRSRVGFVFQQHALFAHLSVLDNVMLAPMHARRQSRSEAASRAMALLDQLGVSHRAHARPGQISGGEAQRVAIARALALDPHVLLMDEPTAALDPARRSAMAESLRTLASEGRTLLITTHDIEFARAVSDSIAVLAHGTVVETGPTARVLAQPAHSATQTLLAAAPSAAAPSAGA
;
A
#
# COMPACT_ATOMS: atom_id res chain seq x y z
N PRO A 1 3.68 18.88 -6.77
CA PRO A 1 4.77 19.41 -7.59
C PRO A 1 6.11 18.96 -6.99
N PHE A 2 7.11 18.77 -7.82
CA PHE A 2 8.50 18.52 -7.44
C PHE A 2 9.38 19.44 -8.31
N ASP A 3 10.61 19.72 -7.85
CA ASP A 3 11.40 20.81 -8.41
C ASP A 3 12.37 20.34 -9.50
N GLU A 4 12.87 19.09 -9.41
CA GLU A 4 13.85 18.56 -10.36
C GLU A 4 13.56 17.07 -10.68
N GLY A 5 14.11 16.57 -11.77
CA GLY A 5 14.05 15.18 -12.18
C GLY A 5 12.82 14.83 -13.02
N SER A 6 12.46 13.56 -13.03
CA SER A 6 11.24 13.05 -13.69
C SER A 6 10.74 11.82 -12.98
N ILE A 7 9.41 11.62 -13.03
CA ILE A 7 8.77 10.40 -12.53
C ILE A 7 8.11 9.73 -13.73
N THR A 8 8.46 8.48 -13.98
CA THR A 8 7.87 7.68 -15.05
C THR A 8 7.08 6.53 -14.44
N VAL A 9 5.84 6.38 -14.84
CA VAL A 9 4.96 5.29 -14.39
C VAL A 9 4.65 4.41 -15.59
N ASP A 10 4.91 3.11 -15.46
CA ASP A 10 4.57 2.08 -16.45
C ASP A 10 5.18 2.38 -17.85
N GLY A 11 6.32 3.06 -17.90
CA GLY A 11 7.00 3.48 -19.12
C GLY A 11 6.21 4.47 -20.00
N SER A 12 4.98 4.81 -19.65
CA SER A 12 4.05 5.54 -20.53
C SER A 12 3.65 6.92 -20.05
N VAL A 13 3.65 7.18 -18.74
CA VAL A 13 3.32 8.49 -18.17
C VAL A 13 4.55 9.08 -17.53
N GLN A 14 5.01 10.22 -18.07
CA GLN A 14 6.14 10.95 -17.52
C GLN A 14 5.68 12.27 -16.91
N LEU A 15 5.95 12.44 -15.62
CA LEU A 15 5.77 13.70 -14.89
C LEU A 15 7.08 14.47 -14.88
N ARG A 16 7.02 15.78 -15.07
CA ARG A 16 8.17 16.68 -15.04
C ARG A 16 7.88 17.92 -14.18
N PRO A 17 8.90 18.56 -13.57
CA PRO A 17 8.73 19.78 -12.82
C PRO A 17 8.08 20.89 -13.65
N GLY A 18 7.30 21.73 -13.00
CA GLY A 18 6.68 22.90 -13.60
C GLY A 18 5.69 22.63 -14.74
N ARG A 19 5.43 21.37 -15.07
CA ARG A 19 4.49 20.99 -16.12
C ARG A 19 3.38 20.10 -15.58
N THR A 20 2.17 20.62 -15.53
CA THR A 20 0.98 19.81 -15.21
C THR A 20 0.57 19.05 -16.48
N PRO A 21 0.50 17.71 -16.44
CA PRO A 21 0.00 16.93 -17.55
C PRO A 21 -1.47 17.29 -17.85
N PRO A 22 -1.93 17.15 -19.11
CA PRO A 22 -3.33 17.35 -19.45
C PRO A 22 -4.22 16.37 -18.65
N GLU A 23 -5.45 16.77 -18.34
CA GLU A 23 -6.37 16.00 -17.48
C GLU A 23 -6.57 14.55 -17.96
N ARG A 24 -6.58 14.33 -19.28
CA ARG A 24 -6.63 12.98 -19.86
C ARG A 24 -5.45 12.10 -19.41
N ALA A 25 -4.24 12.66 -19.37
CA ALA A 25 -3.05 11.94 -18.91
C ALA A 25 -3.08 11.70 -17.40
N LEU A 26 -3.58 12.68 -16.63
CA LEU A 26 -3.80 12.52 -15.18
C LEU A 26 -4.87 11.46 -14.89
N GLY A 27 -5.96 11.42 -15.65
CA GLY A 27 -6.98 10.38 -15.55
C GLY A 27 -6.42 8.98 -15.82
N ALA A 28 -5.59 8.83 -16.87
CA ALA A 28 -4.90 7.59 -17.17
C ALA A 28 -3.91 7.18 -16.05
N LEU A 29 -3.19 8.13 -15.47
CA LEU A 29 -2.29 7.88 -14.34
C LEU A 29 -3.08 7.40 -13.10
N ARG A 30 -4.15 8.12 -12.74
CA ARG A 30 -5.00 7.78 -11.59
C ARG A 30 -5.64 6.39 -11.69
N SER A 31 -5.86 5.89 -12.91
CA SER A 31 -6.38 4.52 -13.11
C SER A 31 -5.30 3.43 -13.02
N ARG A 32 -4.02 3.79 -13.15
CA ARG A 32 -2.88 2.87 -13.10
C ARG A 32 -2.19 2.81 -11.74
N VAL A 33 -2.35 3.86 -10.93
CA VAL A 33 -1.74 4.00 -9.61
C VAL A 33 -2.83 4.05 -8.55
N GLY A 34 -2.87 3.05 -7.69
CA GLY A 34 -3.65 3.08 -6.46
C GLY A 34 -2.83 3.70 -5.32
N PHE A 35 -3.49 4.40 -4.41
CA PHE A 35 -2.84 4.97 -3.23
C PHE A 35 -3.58 4.60 -1.96
N VAL A 36 -2.83 4.11 -0.96
CA VAL A 36 -3.33 3.81 0.39
C VAL A 36 -2.63 4.74 1.37
N PHE A 37 -3.40 5.63 1.97
CA PHE A 37 -2.93 6.61 2.96
C PHE A 37 -2.82 5.98 4.35
N GLN A 38 -1.90 6.45 5.16
CA GLN A 38 -1.72 6.05 6.55
C GLN A 38 -3.02 6.20 7.37
N GLN A 39 -3.76 7.28 7.17
CA GLN A 39 -5.04 7.56 7.85
C GLN A 39 -6.26 6.93 7.14
N HIS A 40 -6.07 5.96 6.24
CA HIS A 40 -7.07 5.28 5.43
C HIS A 40 -7.88 6.20 4.50
N ALA A 41 -8.18 7.43 4.89
CA ALA A 41 -8.93 8.46 4.15
C ALA A 41 -10.27 7.95 3.57
N LEU A 42 -11.00 7.12 4.33
CA LEU A 42 -12.33 6.64 3.94
C LEU A 42 -13.38 7.74 4.07
N PHE A 43 -14.34 7.77 3.16
CA PHE A 43 -15.47 8.67 3.22
C PHE A 43 -16.43 8.26 4.34
N ALA A 44 -16.47 9.01 5.45
CA ALA A 44 -17.20 8.65 6.66
C ALA A 44 -18.73 8.54 6.46
N HIS A 45 -19.28 9.27 5.48
CA HIS A 45 -20.72 9.27 5.17
C HIS A 45 -21.15 8.10 4.26
N LEU A 46 -20.20 7.38 3.64
CA LEU A 46 -20.46 6.23 2.79
C LEU A 46 -20.30 4.93 3.57
N SER A 47 -20.99 3.87 3.13
CA SER A 47 -20.73 2.51 3.59
C SER A 47 -19.35 2.03 3.14
N VAL A 48 -18.85 0.93 3.72
CA VAL A 48 -17.64 0.24 3.26
C VAL A 48 -17.75 -0.12 1.78
N LEU A 49 -18.86 -0.71 1.38
CA LEU A 49 -19.11 -1.09 -0.01
C LEU A 49 -19.11 0.14 -0.95
N ASP A 50 -19.83 1.21 -0.58
CA ASP A 50 -19.90 2.42 -1.40
C ASP A 50 -18.52 3.11 -1.50
N ASN A 51 -17.69 3.06 -0.46
CA ASN A 51 -16.30 3.55 -0.52
C ASN A 51 -15.50 2.85 -1.61
N VAL A 52 -15.65 1.54 -1.78
CA VAL A 52 -14.93 0.76 -2.79
C VAL A 52 -15.53 0.94 -4.19
N MET A 53 -16.85 1.07 -4.29
CA MET A 53 -17.58 1.23 -5.55
C MET A 53 -17.37 2.59 -6.22
N LEU A 54 -17.06 3.64 -5.43
CA LEU A 54 -17.07 5.03 -5.90
C LEU A 54 -16.22 5.24 -7.14
N ALA A 55 -14.96 4.80 -7.12
CA ALA A 55 -14.03 5.01 -8.23
C ALA A 55 -14.43 4.23 -9.51
N PRO A 56 -14.79 2.94 -9.46
CA PRO A 56 -15.30 2.22 -10.63
C PRO A 56 -16.53 2.87 -11.27
N MET A 57 -17.49 3.33 -10.48
CA MET A 57 -18.68 3.99 -11.01
C MET A 57 -18.38 5.31 -11.71
N HIS A 58 -17.52 6.14 -11.13
CA HIS A 58 -17.23 7.49 -11.66
C HIS A 58 -16.14 7.50 -12.73
N ALA A 59 -15.03 6.80 -12.52
CA ALA A 59 -13.89 6.82 -13.43
C ALA A 59 -14.05 5.86 -14.63
N ARG A 60 -14.67 4.68 -14.42
CA ARG A 60 -14.89 3.69 -15.48
C ARG A 60 -16.34 3.64 -15.97
N ARG A 61 -17.23 4.44 -15.42
CA ARG A 61 -18.67 4.46 -15.73
C ARG A 61 -19.34 3.08 -15.63
N GLN A 62 -18.84 2.25 -14.73
CA GLN A 62 -19.45 0.95 -14.45
C GLN A 62 -20.85 1.12 -13.86
N SER A 63 -21.73 0.21 -14.17
CA SER A 63 -23.03 0.13 -13.52
C SER A 63 -22.89 -0.15 -12.02
N ARG A 64 -23.89 0.20 -11.22
CA ARG A 64 -23.89 -0.06 -9.77
C ARG A 64 -23.73 -1.56 -9.47
N SER A 65 -24.37 -2.43 -10.26
CA SER A 65 -24.29 -3.88 -10.06
C SER A 65 -22.89 -4.43 -10.34
N GLU A 66 -22.25 -4.02 -11.42
CA GLU A 66 -20.87 -4.43 -11.74
C GLU A 66 -19.87 -3.94 -10.68
N ALA A 67 -19.96 -2.66 -10.29
CA ALA A 67 -19.15 -2.09 -9.25
C ALA A 67 -19.34 -2.79 -7.90
N ALA A 68 -20.58 -3.13 -7.53
CA ALA A 68 -20.90 -3.85 -6.30
C ALA A 68 -20.32 -5.27 -6.30
N SER A 69 -20.48 -6.02 -7.39
CA SER A 69 -19.91 -7.37 -7.53
C SER A 69 -18.40 -7.36 -7.37
N ARG A 70 -17.71 -6.45 -8.06
CA ARG A 70 -16.26 -6.30 -7.95
C ARG A 70 -15.83 -5.87 -6.55
N ALA A 71 -16.52 -4.89 -5.96
CA ALA A 71 -16.21 -4.41 -4.62
C ALA A 71 -16.39 -5.52 -3.56
N MET A 72 -17.46 -6.32 -3.64
CA MET A 72 -17.67 -7.45 -2.74
C MET A 72 -16.56 -8.50 -2.89
N ALA A 73 -16.13 -8.83 -4.10
CA ALA A 73 -15.05 -9.77 -4.32
C ALA A 73 -13.72 -9.28 -3.69
N LEU A 74 -13.39 -7.98 -3.83
CA LEU A 74 -12.21 -7.38 -3.19
C LEU A 74 -12.31 -7.37 -1.67
N LEU A 75 -13.48 -7.04 -1.12
CA LEU A 75 -13.72 -7.07 0.33
C LEU A 75 -13.62 -8.49 0.89
N ASP A 76 -14.08 -9.48 0.14
CA ASP A 76 -13.99 -10.89 0.51
C ASP A 76 -12.54 -11.38 0.48
N GLN A 77 -11.81 -11.10 -0.59
CA GLN A 77 -10.37 -11.40 -0.72
C GLN A 77 -9.56 -10.82 0.45
N LEU A 78 -9.95 -9.65 0.97
CA LEU A 78 -9.30 -8.98 2.10
C LEU A 78 -9.94 -9.32 3.45
N GLY A 79 -10.91 -10.23 3.51
CA GLY A 79 -11.54 -10.72 4.74
C GLY A 79 -12.38 -9.68 5.48
N VAL A 80 -13.01 -8.73 4.75
CA VAL A 80 -13.84 -7.66 5.33
C VAL A 80 -15.22 -7.53 4.70
N SER A 81 -15.66 -8.50 3.90
CA SER A 81 -16.98 -8.50 3.25
C SER A 81 -18.14 -8.45 4.25
N HIS A 82 -17.97 -9.03 5.44
CA HIS A 82 -18.94 -8.97 6.55
C HIS A 82 -19.23 -7.56 7.05
N ARG A 83 -18.38 -6.57 6.70
CA ARG A 83 -18.52 -5.15 7.04
C ARG A 83 -19.04 -4.28 5.88
N ALA A 84 -19.47 -4.90 4.76
CA ALA A 84 -19.84 -4.17 3.54
C ALA A 84 -20.84 -3.03 3.77
N HIS A 85 -21.82 -3.23 4.65
CA HIS A 85 -22.87 -2.25 4.96
C HIS A 85 -22.54 -1.34 6.16
N ALA A 86 -21.44 -1.57 6.87
CA ALA A 86 -21.01 -0.72 7.97
C ALA A 86 -20.44 0.61 7.45
N ARG A 87 -20.41 1.63 8.30
CA ARG A 87 -19.71 2.89 8.05
C ARG A 87 -18.29 2.85 8.64
N PRO A 88 -17.35 3.68 8.15
CA PRO A 88 -15.97 3.72 8.67
C PRO A 88 -15.85 3.86 10.19
N GLY A 89 -16.74 4.60 10.84
CA GLY A 89 -16.75 4.73 12.30
C GLY A 89 -17.24 3.49 13.07
N GLN A 90 -17.69 2.44 12.39
CA GLN A 90 -18.22 1.20 12.97
C GLN A 90 -17.28 0.01 12.76
N ILE A 91 -16.09 0.22 12.18
CA ILE A 91 -15.10 -0.81 11.89
C ILE A 91 -13.80 -0.52 12.63
N SER A 92 -13.03 -1.56 12.91
CA SER A 92 -11.71 -1.43 13.55
C SER A 92 -10.69 -0.80 12.59
N GLY A 93 -9.59 -0.25 13.12
CA GLY A 93 -8.51 0.32 12.31
C GLY A 93 -7.95 -0.66 11.29
N GLY A 94 -7.77 -1.94 11.66
CA GLY A 94 -7.31 -2.97 10.74
C GLY A 94 -8.36 -3.33 9.66
N GLU A 95 -9.66 -3.28 9.96
CA GLU A 95 -10.71 -3.42 8.95
C GLU A 95 -10.72 -2.20 8.01
N ALA A 96 -10.59 -0.98 8.55
CA ALA A 96 -10.51 0.23 7.75
C ALA A 96 -9.30 0.24 6.80
N GLN A 97 -8.15 -0.28 7.25
CA GLN A 97 -6.97 -0.45 6.41
C GLN A 97 -7.24 -1.39 5.23
N ARG A 98 -7.85 -2.55 5.48
CA ARG A 98 -8.20 -3.50 4.40
C ARG A 98 -9.22 -2.91 3.44
N VAL A 99 -10.19 -2.15 3.93
CA VAL A 99 -11.15 -1.40 3.08
C VAL A 99 -10.43 -0.35 2.22
N ALA A 100 -9.45 0.37 2.77
CA ALA A 100 -8.66 1.35 2.02
C ALA A 100 -7.85 0.66 0.89
N ILE A 101 -7.31 -0.54 1.14
CA ILE A 101 -6.64 -1.36 0.12
C ILE A 101 -7.66 -1.82 -0.94
N ALA A 102 -8.83 -2.35 -0.53
CA ALA A 102 -9.89 -2.73 -1.47
C ALA A 102 -10.28 -1.57 -2.40
N ARG A 103 -10.43 -0.37 -1.82
CA ARG A 103 -10.73 0.84 -2.59
C ARG A 103 -9.63 1.21 -3.58
N ALA A 104 -8.35 1.11 -3.16
CA ALA A 104 -7.22 1.37 -4.05
C ALA A 104 -7.15 0.36 -5.20
N LEU A 105 -7.50 -0.91 -4.95
CA LEU A 105 -7.53 -1.99 -5.94
C LEU A 105 -8.75 -1.95 -6.86
N ALA A 106 -9.79 -1.18 -6.52
CA ALA A 106 -11.05 -1.18 -7.26
C ALA A 106 -10.92 -0.79 -8.75
N LEU A 107 -9.92 0.07 -9.07
CA LEU A 107 -9.57 0.44 -10.44
C LEU A 107 -8.55 -0.50 -11.09
N ASP A 108 -8.18 -1.61 -10.45
CA ASP A 108 -7.20 -2.57 -10.94
C ASP A 108 -5.87 -1.91 -11.35
N PRO A 109 -5.22 -1.19 -10.42
CA PRO A 109 -3.98 -0.49 -10.71
C PRO A 109 -2.82 -1.47 -10.88
N HIS A 110 -1.88 -1.16 -11.76
CA HIS A 110 -0.62 -1.90 -11.89
C HIS A 110 0.38 -1.55 -10.79
N VAL A 111 0.29 -0.32 -10.27
CA VAL A 111 1.16 0.19 -9.20
C VAL A 111 0.31 0.53 -7.98
N LEU A 112 0.73 0.07 -6.82
CA LEU A 112 0.09 0.39 -5.54
C LEU A 112 1.11 1.09 -4.64
N LEU A 113 0.84 2.33 -4.30
CA LEU A 113 1.60 3.13 -3.35
C LEU A 113 0.94 3.03 -1.98
N MET A 114 1.71 2.71 -0.96
CA MET A 114 1.19 2.55 0.40
C MET A 114 2.07 3.31 1.40
N ASP A 115 1.45 4.13 2.20
CA ASP A 115 2.12 4.90 3.24
C ASP A 115 1.81 4.30 4.61
N GLU A 116 2.82 3.72 5.25
CA GLU A 116 2.77 3.08 6.58
C GLU A 116 1.54 2.15 6.78
N PRO A 117 1.35 1.14 5.92
CA PRO A 117 0.10 0.35 5.92
C PRO A 117 -0.10 -0.50 7.17
N THR A 118 0.90 -0.64 8.05
CA THR A 118 0.85 -1.48 9.25
C THR A 118 0.88 -0.71 10.55
N ALA A 119 0.91 0.63 10.52
CA ALA A 119 1.11 1.46 11.72
C ALA A 119 0.07 1.22 12.84
N ALA A 120 -1.16 0.82 12.49
CA ALA A 120 -2.25 0.55 13.43
C ALA A 120 -2.56 -0.95 13.64
N LEU A 121 -1.68 -1.86 13.20
CA LEU A 121 -1.92 -3.30 13.25
C LEU A 121 -1.13 -3.99 14.36
N ASP A 122 -1.75 -4.96 15.01
CA ASP A 122 -1.07 -5.91 15.87
C ASP A 122 -0.21 -6.92 15.06
N PRO A 123 0.74 -7.64 15.69
CA PRO A 123 1.66 -8.53 14.98
C PRO A 123 0.97 -9.58 14.09
N ALA A 124 -0.12 -10.20 14.56
CA ALA A 124 -0.83 -11.23 13.80
C ALA A 124 -1.49 -10.65 12.54
N ARG A 125 -2.06 -9.46 12.66
CA ARG A 125 -2.66 -8.75 11.52
C ARG A 125 -1.62 -8.21 10.54
N ARG A 126 -0.41 -7.84 11.01
CA ARG A 126 0.71 -7.48 10.13
C ARG A 126 1.13 -8.66 9.25
N SER A 127 1.25 -9.88 9.83
CA SER A 127 1.59 -11.08 9.06
C SER A 127 0.55 -11.39 7.99
N ALA A 128 -0.74 -11.36 8.33
CA ALA A 128 -1.82 -11.56 7.35
C ALA A 128 -1.82 -10.49 6.25
N MET A 129 -1.49 -9.23 6.59
CA MET A 129 -1.34 -8.15 5.63
C MET A 129 -0.16 -8.41 4.68
N ALA A 130 1.00 -8.84 5.22
CA ALA A 130 2.17 -9.17 4.41
C ALA A 130 1.86 -10.28 3.40
N GLU A 131 1.14 -11.34 3.80
CA GLU A 131 0.70 -12.41 2.90
C GLU A 131 -0.21 -11.88 1.77
N SER A 132 -1.20 -11.05 2.13
CA SER A 132 -2.10 -10.43 1.15
C SER A 132 -1.33 -9.57 0.13
N LEU A 133 -0.35 -8.79 0.58
CA LEU A 133 0.46 -7.95 -0.30
C LEU A 133 1.41 -8.78 -1.18
N ARG A 134 1.98 -9.87 -0.67
CA ARG A 134 2.77 -10.81 -1.49
C ARG A 134 1.92 -11.45 -2.58
N THR A 135 0.68 -11.82 -2.27
CA THR A 135 -0.26 -12.34 -3.27
C THR A 135 -0.49 -11.31 -4.38
N LEU A 136 -0.75 -10.05 -4.02
CA LEU A 136 -0.91 -8.97 -5.01
C LEU A 136 0.34 -8.75 -5.86
N ALA A 137 1.54 -8.85 -5.28
CA ALA A 137 2.81 -8.75 -6.02
C ALA A 137 2.97 -9.94 -6.98
N SER A 138 2.65 -11.16 -6.54
CA SER A 138 2.73 -12.38 -7.39
C SER A 138 1.74 -12.35 -8.57
N GLU A 139 0.67 -11.57 -8.47
CA GLU A 139 -0.27 -11.28 -9.57
C GLU A 139 0.28 -10.26 -10.59
N GLY A 140 1.54 -9.82 -10.46
CA GLY A 140 2.22 -8.92 -11.39
C GLY A 140 2.06 -7.43 -11.07
N ARG A 141 1.60 -7.06 -9.87
CA ARG A 141 1.52 -5.66 -9.44
C ARG A 141 2.84 -5.20 -8.84
N THR A 142 3.19 -3.95 -9.07
CA THR A 142 4.30 -3.27 -8.40
C THR A 142 3.80 -2.60 -7.13
N LEU A 143 4.39 -2.95 -5.99
CA LEU A 143 4.08 -2.34 -4.70
C LEU A 143 5.24 -1.44 -4.27
N LEU A 144 4.97 -0.19 -3.94
CA LEU A 144 5.91 0.74 -3.32
C LEU A 144 5.35 1.12 -1.94
N ILE A 145 6.05 0.70 -0.89
CA ILE A 145 5.57 0.78 0.48
C ILE A 145 6.57 1.58 1.31
N THR A 146 6.11 2.63 1.99
CA THR A 146 6.91 3.26 3.05
C THR A 146 6.60 2.56 4.38
N THR A 147 7.63 2.24 5.15
CA THR A 147 7.47 1.70 6.50
C THR A 147 8.74 1.89 7.33
N HIS A 148 8.58 1.99 8.64
CA HIS A 148 9.67 1.90 9.62
C HIS A 148 9.71 0.51 10.30
N ASP A 149 8.80 -0.39 9.97
CA ASP A 149 8.73 -1.76 10.50
C ASP A 149 9.63 -2.68 9.66
N ILE A 150 10.81 -2.99 10.20
CA ILE A 150 11.82 -3.81 9.53
C ILE A 150 11.35 -5.24 9.31
N GLU A 151 10.63 -5.83 10.29
CA GLU A 151 10.13 -7.19 10.16
C GLU A 151 9.03 -7.29 9.08
N PHE A 152 8.17 -6.28 9.01
CA PHE A 152 7.21 -6.20 7.92
C PHE A 152 7.91 -6.00 6.56
N ALA A 153 8.89 -5.11 6.46
CA ALA A 153 9.67 -4.91 5.24
C ALA A 153 10.36 -6.21 4.81
N ARG A 154 10.97 -6.94 5.75
CA ARG A 154 11.58 -8.26 5.52
C ARG A 154 10.57 -9.27 4.95
N ALA A 155 9.34 -9.26 5.47
CA ALA A 155 8.31 -10.21 5.09
C ALA A 155 7.69 -9.92 3.71
N VAL A 156 7.65 -8.65 3.25
CA VAL A 156 6.83 -8.25 2.10
C VAL A 156 7.64 -7.80 0.88
N SER A 157 8.89 -7.32 1.05
CA SER A 157 9.63 -6.69 -0.04
C SER A 157 10.73 -7.56 -0.65
N ASP A 158 10.90 -7.45 -1.96
CA ASP A 158 12.02 -8.04 -2.70
C ASP A 158 13.28 -7.16 -2.62
N SER A 159 13.07 -5.84 -2.57
CA SER A 159 14.14 -4.84 -2.49
C SER A 159 13.76 -3.70 -1.55
N ILE A 160 14.78 -3.07 -0.96
CA ILE A 160 14.64 -1.95 -0.02
C ILE A 160 15.44 -0.76 -0.54
N ALA A 161 14.89 0.44 -0.32
CA ALA A 161 15.58 1.71 -0.41
C ALA A 161 15.51 2.40 0.95
N VAL A 162 16.66 2.67 1.55
CA VAL A 162 16.75 3.38 2.83
C VAL A 162 16.93 4.87 2.56
N LEU A 163 16.02 5.68 3.15
CA LEU A 163 16.06 7.13 3.04
C LEU A 163 16.62 7.74 4.34
N ALA A 164 17.54 8.67 4.18
CA ALA A 164 18.04 9.51 5.27
C ALA A 164 18.27 10.94 4.75
N HIS A 165 17.81 11.92 5.50
CA HIS A 165 17.96 13.35 5.16
C HIS A 165 17.49 13.71 3.74
N GLY A 166 16.37 13.10 3.29
CA GLY A 166 15.77 13.34 1.97
C GLY A 166 16.48 12.67 0.79
N THR A 167 17.48 11.82 1.04
CA THR A 167 18.22 11.09 0.00
C THR A 167 18.15 9.58 0.21
N VAL A 168 18.22 8.82 -0.89
CA VAL A 168 18.38 7.36 -0.83
C VAL A 168 19.85 7.07 -0.55
N VAL A 169 20.14 6.55 0.65
CA VAL A 169 21.51 6.30 1.13
C VAL A 169 21.98 4.86 0.91
N GLU A 170 21.04 3.93 0.81
CA GLU A 170 21.33 2.53 0.52
C GLU A 170 20.13 1.89 -0.21
N THR A 171 20.41 1.01 -1.18
CA THR A 171 19.38 0.23 -1.88
C THR A 171 19.92 -1.14 -2.28
N GLY A 172 19.00 -2.10 -2.41
CA GLY A 172 19.33 -3.43 -2.88
C GLY A 172 18.32 -4.50 -2.47
N PRO A 173 18.61 -5.77 -2.79
CA PRO A 173 17.80 -6.89 -2.33
C PRO A 173 17.61 -6.87 -0.81
N THR A 174 16.38 -7.04 -0.36
CA THR A 174 16.00 -6.98 1.08
C THR A 174 16.90 -7.83 1.95
N ALA A 175 17.12 -9.09 1.57
CA ALA A 175 17.95 -10.01 2.33
C ALA A 175 19.38 -9.49 2.52
N ARG A 176 19.99 -8.90 1.47
CA ARG A 176 21.33 -8.35 1.53
C ARG A 176 21.43 -7.12 2.42
N VAL A 177 20.56 -6.13 2.19
CA VAL A 177 20.59 -4.85 2.93
C VAL A 177 20.35 -5.07 4.41
N LEU A 178 19.43 -5.98 4.77
CA LEU A 178 19.13 -6.27 6.18
C LEU A 178 20.16 -7.17 6.87
N ALA A 179 20.90 -8.01 6.12
CA ALA A 179 21.94 -8.86 6.70
C ALA A 179 23.31 -8.17 6.78
N GLN A 180 23.62 -7.30 5.82
CA GLN A 180 24.91 -6.64 5.69
C GLN A 180 24.75 -5.16 5.33
N PRO A 181 24.21 -4.33 6.26
CA PRO A 181 23.98 -2.92 6.04
C PRO A 181 25.31 -2.19 5.83
N ALA A 182 25.47 -1.52 4.70
CA ALA A 182 26.69 -0.79 4.33
C ALA A 182 26.68 0.62 4.89
N HIS A 183 25.52 1.28 4.96
CA HIS A 183 25.41 2.67 5.40
C HIS A 183 25.08 2.78 6.89
N SER A 184 25.68 3.75 7.59
CA SER A 184 25.48 3.97 9.03
C SER A 184 24.01 4.22 9.42
N ALA A 185 23.24 4.93 8.58
CA ALA A 185 21.81 5.14 8.81
C ALA A 185 21.03 3.83 8.79
N THR A 186 21.38 2.89 7.90
CA THR A 186 20.77 1.54 7.85
C THR A 186 21.11 0.75 9.12
N GLN A 187 22.38 0.81 9.55
CA GLN A 187 22.82 0.15 10.78
C GLN A 187 22.07 0.69 12.00
N THR A 188 21.91 2.01 12.10
CA THR A 188 21.16 2.65 13.19
C THR A 188 19.69 2.25 13.15
N LEU A 189 19.06 2.21 11.97
CA LEU A 189 17.67 1.79 11.81
C LEU A 189 17.45 0.35 12.28
N LEU A 190 18.36 -0.57 11.89
CA LEU A 190 18.29 -1.97 12.30
C LEU A 190 18.56 -2.16 13.80
N ALA A 191 19.47 -1.40 14.39
CA ALA A 191 19.75 -1.44 15.83
C ALA A 191 18.58 -0.92 16.68
N ALA A 192 17.77 0.00 16.14
CA ALA A 192 16.58 0.54 16.80
C ALA A 192 15.34 -0.36 16.64
N ALA A 193 15.36 -1.32 15.72
CA ALA A 193 14.28 -2.28 15.55
C ALA A 193 14.20 -3.20 16.81
N PRO A 194 13.01 -3.44 17.38
CA PRO A 194 12.88 -4.39 18.47
C PRO A 194 13.35 -5.77 17.98
N SER A 195 14.40 -6.29 18.63
CA SER A 195 14.89 -7.64 18.34
C SER A 195 13.73 -8.63 18.48
N ALA A 196 13.45 -9.41 17.44
CA ALA A 196 12.57 -10.55 17.55
C ALA A 196 13.19 -11.46 18.64
N ALA A 197 12.56 -11.52 19.82
CA ALA A 197 13.00 -12.37 20.91
C ALA A 197 13.17 -13.79 20.33
N ALA A 198 14.38 -14.33 20.45
CA ALA A 198 14.63 -15.73 20.17
C ALA A 198 13.61 -16.55 20.98
N PRO A 199 13.00 -17.62 20.42
CA PRO A 199 12.13 -18.47 21.19
C PRO A 199 12.94 -18.98 22.39
N SER A 200 12.48 -18.66 23.59
CA SER A 200 13.05 -19.19 24.82
C SER A 200 12.99 -20.71 24.72
N ALA A 201 14.17 -21.34 24.60
CA ALA A 201 14.29 -22.77 24.76
C ALA A 201 13.82 -23.09 26.17
N GLY A 202 12.57 -23.56 26.26
CA GLY A 202 12.02 -24.05 27.51
C GLY A 202 12.78 -25.32 27.96
N ALA A 203 13.27 -25.25 29.18
CA ALA A 203 13.73 -26.40 29.93
C ALA A 203 12.54 -27.25 30.32
#